data_cd85746d4fa2db0991913d2c464fce65
#
_entry.id   cd85746d4fa2db0991913d2c464fce65
#
_cell.length_a   1.000
_cell.length_b   1.000
_cell.length_c   1.000
_cell.angle_alpha   90.00
_cell.angle_beta   90.00
_cell.angle_gamma   90.00
#
_symmetry.space_group_name_H-M   'P 1'
#
loop_
_entity.id
_entity.type
_entity.pdbx_description
1 polymer ?
#
loop_
_entity_poly.entity_id
_entity_poly.type
_entity_poly.pdbx_seq_one_letter_code
_entity_poly.pdbx_strand_id
1 'polypeptide(L)'
;MGAWVELQPMSTLTQKNSTNFSQSQIFIVVFFAASITMTHMFYTTFTENNGRRALSFASWGLPLYFFLISLPVLPILWAGLKSGSTVPVEYYPVIIGDSFGRPLLSLLGYMGGLSAASGLIIVITLALSNMCLNHIILPLRQPSPKQNIYKWLMWRRRILISALILSLIHI
;
A
#
# COMPACT_ATOMS: atom_id res chain seq x y z
N MET A 1 -38.09 36.61 -17.27
CA MET A 1 -36.85 35.85 -17.50
C MET A 1 -37.09 34.44 -16.98
N GLY A 2 -37.50 33.53 -17.88
CA GLY A 2 -37.81 32.14 -17.52
C GLY A 2 -36.51 31.32 -17.42
N ALA A 3 -36.25 30.78 -16.25
CA ALA A 3 -35.18 29.79 -16.08
C ALA A 3 -35.63 28.49 -16.76
N TRP A 4 -35.03 28.18 -17.89
CA TRP A 4 -35.13 26.85 -18.51
C TRP A 4 -34.38 25.87 -17.62
N VAL A 5 -35.11 25.17 -16.78
CA VAL A 5 -34.60 23.97 -16.12
C VAL A 5 -34.42 22.93 -17.23
N GLU A 6 -33.20 22.75 -17.69
CA GLU A 6 -32.85 21.63 -18.57
C GLU A 6 -33.15 20.31 -17.83
N LEU A 7 -34.28 19.72 -18.21
CA LEU A 7 -34.62 18.35 -17.83
C LEU A 7 -33.59 17.42 -18.51
N GLN A 8 -32.54 17.12 -17.86
CA GLN A 8 -31.60 16.10 -18.34
C GLN A 8 -32.39 14.80 -18.56
N PRO A 9 -32.31 14.19 -19.75
CA PRO A 9 -33.06 12.99 -20.04
C PRO A 9 -32.64 11.86 -19.09
N MET A 10 -33.62 11.15 -18.54
CA MET A 10 -33.37 10.03 -17.58
C MET A 10 -32.36 9.00 -18.10
N SER A 11 -32.20 8.88 -19.41
CA SER A 11 -31.20 8.03 -20.06
C SER A 11 -29.75 8.40 -19.70
N THR A 12 -29.44 9.67 -19.53
CA THR A 12 -28.08 10.13 -19.15
C THR A 12 -27.75 9.80 -17.70
N LEU A 13 -28.74 9.85 -16.82
CA LEU A 13 -28.58 9.48 -15.41
C LEU A 13 -28.38 7.98 -15.25
N THR A 14 -29.12 7.19 -16.01
CA THR A 14 -28.99 5.73 -15.99
C THR A 14 -27.65 5.27 -16.56
N GLN A 15 -27.19 5.92 -17.64
CA GLN A 15 -25.90 5.62 -18.25
C GLN A 15 -24.74 6.02 -17.32
N LYS A 16 -24.83 7.17 -16.63
CA LYS A 16 -23.83 7.61 -15.67
C LYS A 16 -23.74 6.65 -14.45
N ASN A 17 -24.87 6.15 -13.98
CA ASN A 17 -24.89 5.19 -12.89
C ASN A 17 -24.32 3.82 -13.27
N SER A 18 -24.60 3.33 -14.48
CA SER A 18 -24.06 2.05 -14.96
C SER A 18 -22.54 2.12 -15.19
N THR A 19 -22.01 3.22 -15.70
CA THR A 19 -20.56 3.43 -15.87
C THR A 19 -19.85 3.51 -14.51
N ASN A 20 -20.42 4.21 -13.54
CA ASN A 20 -19.85 4.30 -12.19
C ASN A 20 -19.83 2.94 -11.47
N PHE A 21 -20.88 2.13 -11.63
CA PHE A 21 -20.96 0.79 -11.06
C PHE A 21 -19.91 -0.15 -11.67
N SER A 22 -19.77 -0.12 -13.00
CA SER A 22 -18.74 -0.89 -13.71
C SER A 22 -17.32 -0.47 -13.31
N GLN A 23 -17.05 0.82 -13.18
CA GLN A 23 -15.77 1.33 -12.73
C GLN A 23 -15.44 0.87 -11.29
N SER A 24 -16.40 0.93 -10.38
CA SER A 24 -16.20 0.46 -9.01
C SER A 24 -15.85 -1.02 -8.95
N GLN A 25 -16.49 -1.85 -9.74
CA GLN A 25 -16.18 -3.29 -9.82
C GLN A 25 -14.77 -3.55 -10.35
N ILE A 26 -14.36 -2.81 -11.39
CA ILE A 26 -13.01 -2.91 -11.94
C ILE A 26 -11.97 -2.52 -10.88
N PHE A 27 -12.19 -1.44 -10.14
CA PHE A 27 -11.28 -1.04 -9.06
C PHE A 27 -11.16 -2.09 -7.96
N ILE A 28 -12.28 -2.71 -7.57
CA ILE A 28 -12.27 -3.80 -6.56
C ILE A 28 -11.44 -4.98 -7.06
N VAL A 29 -11.64 -5.41 -8.30
CA VAL A 29 -10.89 -6.53 -8.88
C VAL A 29 -9.40 -6.19 -9.01
N VAL A 30 -9.07 -5.00 -9.50
CA VAL A 30 -7.68 -4.54 -9.62
C VAL A 30 -7.01 -4.43 -8.24
N PHE A 31 -7.71 -3.91 -7.24
CA PHE A 31 -7.19 -3.81 -5.88
C PHE A 31 -6.94 -5.20 -5.26
N PHE A 32 -7.88 -6.13 -5.47
CA PHE A 32 -7.73 -7.50 -5.01
C PHE A 32 -6.58 -8.23 -5.72
N ALA A 33 -6.47 -8.09 -7.04
CA ALA A 33 -5.36 -8.63 -7.81
C ALA A 33 -4.02 -8.02 -7.38
N ALA A 34 -3.96 -6.70 -7.16
CA ALA A 34 -2.77 -6.01 -6.70
C ALA A 34 -2.30 -6.51 -5.33
N SER A 35 -3.22 -6.81 -4.40
CA SER A 35 -2.87 -7.31 -3.07
C SER A 35 -2.14 -8.66 -3.11
N ILE A 36 -2.45 -9.50 -4.09
CA ILE A 36 -1.81 -10.80 -4.30
C ILE A 36 -0.50 -10.65 -5.09
N THR A 37 -0.49 -9.75 -6.08
CA THR A 37 0.64 -9.59 -7.01
C THR A 37 1.75 -8.70 -6.43
N MET A 38 1.49 -7.98 -5.34
CA MET A 38 2.53 -7.16 -4.70
C MET A 38 3.73 -8.01 -4.30
N THR A 39 4.88 -7.60 -4.76
CA THR A 39 6.17 -8.30 -4.65
C THR A 39 6.49 -8.75 -3.22
N HIS A 40 6.23 -7.90 -2.24
CA HIS A 40 6.49 -8.20 -0.83
C HIS A 40 5.50 -9.22 -0.25
N MET A 41 4.23 -9.17 -0.64
CA MET A 41 3.20 -10.14 -0.21
C MET A 41 3.48 -11.52 -0.78
N PHE A 42 3.79 -11.59 -2.08
CA PHE A 42 4.16 -12.84 -2.73
C PHE A 42 5.41 -13.46 -2.10
N TYR A 43 6.45 -12.66 -1.88
CA TYR A 43 7.69 -13.12 -1.31
C TYR A 43 7.52 -13.68 0.11
N THR A 44 6.84 -12.97 1.00
CA THR A 44 6.61 -13.41 2.37
C THR A 44 5.72 -14.65 2.43
N THR A 45 4.72 -14.74 1.58
CA THR A 45 3.77 -15.87 1.57
C THR A 45 4.41 -17.16 1.07
N PHE A 46 5.24 -17.10 0.02
CA PHE A 46 5.76 -18.30 -0.64
C PHE A 46 7.19 -18.64 -0.25
N THR A 47 8.02 -17.66 0.10
CA THR A 47 9.46 -17.89 0.32
C THR A 47 9.81 -18.02 1.80
N GLU A 48 9.12 -17.30 2.69
CA GLU A 48 9.39 -17.30 4.14
C GLU A 48 8.42 -18.18 4.94
N ASN A 49 7.55 -18.95 4.25
CA ASN A 49 6.58 -19.80 4.91
C ASN A 49 7.23 -21.02 5.57
N ASN A 50 7.18 -21.09 6.90
CA ASN A 50 7.79 -22.13 7.71
C ASN A 50 6.83 -23.27 8.10
N GLY A 51 5.63 -23.33 7.52
CA GLY A 51 4.71 -24.44 7.77
C GLY A 51 3.23 -24.18 7.54
N ARG A 52 2.47 -25.23 7.29
CA ARG A 52 1.03 -25.18 7.01
C ARG A 52 0.19 -24.51 8.10
N ARG A 53 0.59 -24.63 9.37
CA ARG A 53 -0.13 -23.99 10.49
C ARG A 53 -0.02 -22.49 10.48
N ALA A 54 1.17 -21.95 10.15
CA ALA A 54 1.38 -20.51 10.01
C ALA A 54 0.53 -19.92 8.88
N LEU A 55 0.45 -20.62 7.76
CA LEU A 55 -0.37 -20.20 6.61
C LEU A 55 -1.87 -20.21 6.95
N SER A 56 -2.36 -21.23 7.63
CA SER A 56 -3.76 -21.31 8.07
C SER A 56 -4.12 -20.20 9.06
N PHE A 57 -3.22 -19.88 9.99
CA PHE A 57 -3.45 -18.78 10.91
C PHE A 57 -3.39 -17.42 10.21
N ALA A 58 -2.46 -17.24 9.28
CA ALA A 58 -2.32 -16.02 8.50
C ALA A 58 -3.54 -15.78 7.58
N SER A 59 -4.13 -16.84 7.01
CA SER A 59 -5.29 -16.70 6.11
C SER A 59 -6.53 -16.11 6.78
N TRP A 60 -6.69 -16.30 8.09
CA TRP A 60 -7.76 -15.69 8.89
C TRP A 60 -7.31 -14.42 9.63
N GLY A 61 -6.10 -14.43 10.14
CA GLY A 61 -5.55 -13.32 10.91
C GLY A 61 -5.31 -12.07 10.07
N LEU A 62 -4.88 -12.24 8.82
CA LEU A 62 -4.55 -11.14 7.93
C LEU A 62 -5.79 -10.35 7.48
N PRO A 63 -6.89 -10.96 7.05
CA PRO A 63 -8.13 -10.24 6.78
C PRO A 63 -8.70 -9.54 8.02
N LEU A 64 -8.65 -10.19 9.18
CA LEU A 64 -9.10 -9.58 10.43
C LEU A 64 -8.26 -8.36 10.80
N TYR A 65 -6.95 -8.46 10.64
CA TYR A 65 -6.02 -7.35 10.87
C TYR A 65 -6.30 -6.16 9.94
N PHE A 66 -6.48 -6.40 8.64
CA PHE A 66 -6.84 -5.33 7.70
C PHE A 66 -8.21 -4.73 8.00
N PHE A 67 -9.17 -5.54 8.42
CA PHE A 67 -10.48 -5.06 8.83
C PHE A 67 -10.37 -4.10 10.03
N LEU A 68 -9.61 -4.48 11.07
CA LEU A 68 -9.39 -3.65 12.26
C LEU A 68 -8.70 -2.32 11.93
N ILE A 69 -7.68 -2.33 11.06
CA ILE A 69 -6.99 -1.11 10.62
C ILE A 69 -7.89 -0.23 9.76
N SER A 70 -8.79 -0.81 8.98
CA SER A 70 -9.72 -0.05 8.13
C SER A 70 -10.86 0.60 8.92
N LEU A 71 -11.17 0.11 10.12
CA LEU A 71 -12.26 0.63 10.96
C LEU A 71 -12.16 2.16 11.23
N PRO A 72 -11.01 2.74 11.60
CA PRO A 72 -10.91 4.17 11.84
C PRO A 72 -10.95 5.03 10.57
N VAL A 73 -10.78 4.46 9.38
CA VAL A 73 -10.76 5.22 8.12
C VAL A 73 -12.10 5.89 7.83
N LEU A 74 -13.22 5.18 8.04
CA LEU A 74 -14.56 5.72 7.80
C LEU A 74 -14.90 6.91 8.70
N PRO A 75 -14.75 6.86 10.03
CA PRO A 75 -15.01 8.02 10.88
C PRO A 75 -14.08 9.19 10.60
N ILE A 76 -12.80 8.95 10.25
CA ILE A 76 -11.86 9.99 9.85
C ILE A 76 -12.33 10.68 8.57
N LEU A 77 -12.71 9.89 7.56
CA LEU A 77 -13.22 10.42 6.30
C LEU A 77 -14.49 11.26 6.53
N TRP A 78 -15.43 10.73 7.33
CA TRP A 78 -16.68 11.44 7.61
C TRP A 78 -16.47 12.73 8.41
N ALA A 79 -15.58 12.72 9.38
CA ALA A 79 -15.21 13.91 10.14
C ALA A 79 -14.54 14.97 9.24
N GLY A 80 -13.67 14.57 8.32
CA GLY A 80 -13.04 15.46 7.34
C GLY A 80 -14.05 16.10 6.38
N LEU A 81 -14.99 15.31 5.86
CA LEU A 81 -16.06 15.83 5.00
C LEU A 81 -16.98 16.82 5.75
N LYS A 82 -17.31 16.52 7.01
CA LYS A 82 -18.16 17.38 7.84
C LYS A 82 -17.48 18.69 8.25
N SER A 83 -16.15 18.71 8.37
CA SER A 83 -15.39 19.93 8.67
C SER A 83 -15.37 20.94 7.51
N GLY A 84 -15.90 20.60 6.34
CA GLY A 84 -15.91 21.48 5.17
C GLY A 84 -14.51 21.79 4.62
N SER A 85 -13.53 20.96 4.93
CA SER A 85 -12.15 21.15 4.51
C SER A 85 -12.02 21.05 3.00
N THR A 86 -11.41 22.03 2.38
CA THR A 86 -11.07 22.07 0.93
C THR A 86 -9.80 21.28 0.61
N VAL A 87 -9.19 20.66 1.61
CA VAL A 87 -7.92 19.94 1.50
C VAL A 87 -8.15 18.53 0.95
N PRO A 88 -7.22 17.98 0.15
CA PRO A 88 -7.31 16.61 -0.34
C PRO A 88 -7.48 15.59 0.79
N VAL A 89 -8.22 14.52 0.50
CA VAL A 89 -8.65 13.49 1.46
C VAL A 89 -7.47 12.82 2.17
N GLU A 90 -6.32 12.74 1.50
CA GLU A 90 -5.09 12.14 2.03
C GLU A 90 -4.56 12.85 3.27
N TYR A 91 -4.86 14.14 3.43
CA TYR A 91 -4.42 14.94 4.58
C TYR A 91 -5.41 14.93 5.75
N TYR A 92 -6.59 14.33 5.60
CA TYR A 92 -7.58 14.29 6.67
C TYR A 92 -7.06 13.73 8.00
N PRO A 93 -6.25 12.64 8.04
CA PRO A 93 -5.72 12.13 9.30
C PRO A 93 -4.87 13.15 10.09
N VAL A 94 -4.26 14.10 9.36
CA VAL A 94 -3.42 15.14 9.97
C VAL A 94 -4.25 16.36 10.38
N ILE A 95 -5.20 16.79 9.54
CA ILE A 95 -5.92 18.06 9.72
C ILE A 95 -7.06 17.96 10.72
N ILE A 96 -7.69 16.79 10.84
CA ILE A 96 -8.83 16.59 11.74
C ILE A 96 -8.44 16.93 13.19
N GLY A 97 -7.25 16.57 13.63
CA GLY A 97 -6.79 16.90 14.98
C GLY A 97 -6.75 18.40 15.23
N ASP A 98 -6.32 19.17 14.26
CA ASP A 98 -6.24 20.63 14.31
C ASP A 98 -7.64 21.26 14.27
N SER A 99 -8.51 20.80 13.40
CA SER A 99 -9.92 21.25 13.29
C SER A 99 -10.73 21.07 14.57
N PHE A 100 -10.39 20.09 15.40
CA PHE A 100 -11.00 19.87 16.71
C PHE A 100 -10.22 20.52 17.88
N GLY A 101 -9.25 21.37 17.60
CA GLY A 101 -8.42 22.03 18.61
C GLY A 101 -7.52 21.08 19.42
N ARG A 102 -7.18 19.94 18.84
CA ARG A 102 -6.29 18.94 19.46
C ARG A 102 -5.03 18.72 18.61
N PRO A 103 -4.05 19.61 18.65
CA PRO A 103 -2.85 19.54 17.82
C PRO A 103 -2.02 18.27 18.06
N LEU A 104 -2.12 17.68 19.26
CA LEU A 104 -1.46 16.42 19.56
C LEU A 104 -1.95 15.27 18.66
N LEU A 105 -3.25 15.25 18.31
CA LEU A 105 -3.82 14.25 17.42
C LEU A 105 -3.27 14.41 15.99
N SER A 106 -3.13 15.64 15.51
CA SER A 106 -2.50 15.94 14.22
C SER A 106 -1.06 15.46 14.16
N LEU A 107 -0.28 15.74 15.23
CA LEU A 107 1.09 15.30 15.33
C LEU A 107 1.20 13.78 15.32
N LEU A 108 0.35 13.07 16.05
CA LEU A 108 0.28 11.61 16.06
C LEU A 108 -0.10 11.03 14.69
N GLY A 109 -1.07 11.65 14.01
CA GLY A 109 -1.44 11.28 12.64
C GLY A 109 -0.28 11.42 11.65
N TYR A 110 0.44 12.52 11.73
CA TYR A 110 1.63 12.77 10.90
C TYR A 110 2.76 11.77 11.19
N MET A 111 3.10 11.58 12.47
CA MET A 111 4.12 10.61 12.87
C MET A 111 3.75 9.17 12.49
N GLY A 112 2.48 8.80 12.63
CA GLY A 112 1.96 7.50 12.21
C GLY A 112 2.09 7.29 10.70
N GLY A 113 1.73 8.28 9.90
CA GLY A 113 1.88 8.26 8.43
C GLY A 113 3.35 8.13 8.00
N LEU A 114 4.25 8.90 8.60
CA LEU A 114 5.69 8.81 8.35
C LEU A 114 6.25 7.42 8.71
N SER A 115 5.86 6.89 9.84
CA SER A 115 6.28 5.56 10.29
C SER A 115 5.78 4.46 9.34
N ALA A 116 4.52 4.53 8.92
CA ALA A 116 3.94 3.58 7.98
C ALA A 116 4.63 3.64 6.61
N ALA A 117 4.87 4.84 6.09
CA ALA A 117 5.55 5.04 4.81
C ALA A 117 6.98 4.49 4.84
N SER A 118 7.74 4.79 5.89
CA SER A 118 9.11 4.27 6.05
C SER A 118 9.14 2.75 6.17
N GLY A 119 8.22 2.16 6.93
CA GLY A 119 8.07 0.71 7.04
C GLY A 119 7.77 0.05 5.71
N LEU A 120 6.86 0.62 4.92
CA LEU A 120 6.52 0.14 3.58
C LEU A 120 7.72 0.18 2.64
N ILE A 121 8.48 1.27 2.62
CA ILE A 121 9.70 1.41 1.81
C ILE A 121 10.71 0.32 2.17
N ILE A 122 10.95 0.07 3.45
CA ILE A 122 11.88 -0.96 3.90
C ILE A 122 11.44 -2.35 3.42
N VAL A 123 10.16 -2.71 3.59
CA VAL A 123 9.64 -4.03 3.21
C VAL A 123 9.71 -4.24 1.70
N ILE A 124 9.30 -3.25 0.90
CA ILE A 124 9.37 -3.32 -0.56
C ILE A 124 10.82 -3.43 -1.04
N THR A 125 11.73 -2.63 -0.48
CA THR A 125 13.16 -2.65 -0.85
C THR A 125 13.79 -4.00 -0.53
N LEU A 126 13.48 -4.59 0.61
CA LEU A 126 13.97 -5.92 0.99
C LEU A 126 13.44 -7.01 0.05
N ALA A 127 12.14 -7.01 -0.24
CA ALA A 127 11.52 -7.97 -1.13
C ALA A 127 12.08 -7.88 -2.55
N LEU A 128 12.19 -6.67 -3.09
CA LEU A 128 12.74 -6.42 -4.42
C LEU A 128 14.22 -6.82 -4.50
N SER A 129 15.01 -6.51 -3.47
CA SER A 129 16.42 -6.92 -3.37
C SER A 129 16.58 -8.44 -3.38
N ASN A 130 15.74 -9.16 -2.65
CA ASN A 130 15.77 -10.62 -2.62
C ASN A 130 15.36 -11.23 -3.97
N MET A 131 14.33 -10.68 -4.63
CA MET A 131 13.93 -11.12 -5.96
C MET A 131 15.03 -10.87 -7.00
N CYS A 132 15.62 -9.68 -7.00
CA CYS A 132 16.72 -9.33 -7.90
C CYS A 132 17.94 -10.23 -7.68
N LEU A 133 18.26 -10.52 -6.41
CA LEU A 133 19.35 -11.43 -6.07
C LEU A 133 19.11 -12.83 -6.63
N ASN A 134 17.91 -13.38 -6.41
CA ASN A 134 17.60 -14.76 -6.78
C ASN A 134 17.39 -14.95 -8.29
N HIS A 135 16.76 -14.00 -8.96
CA HIS A 135 16.38 -14.14 -10.37
C HIS A 135 17.40 -13.55 -11.35
N ILE A 136 18.19 -12.57 -10.92
CA ILE A 136 19.16 -11.91 -11.82
C ILE A 136 20.59 -12.27 -11.45
N ILE A 137 20.99 -12.07 -10.19
CA ILE A 137 22.40 -12.18 -9.80
C ILE A 137 22.86 -13.63 -9.68
N LEU A 138 22.05 -14.50 -9.06
CA LEU A 138 22.41 -15.91 -8.91
C LEU A 138 22.59 -16.62 -10.26
N PRO A 139 21.70 -16.50 -11.26
CA PRO A 139 21.89 -17.16 -12.54
C PRO A 139 23.01 -16.55 -13.37
N LEU A 140 23.27 -15.22 -13.26
CA LEU A 140 24.35 -14.57 -14.01
C LEU A 140 25.76 -14.86 -13.45
N ARG A 141 25.89 -15.04 -12.16
CA ARG A 141 27.19 -15.15 -11.49
C ARG A 141 27.15 -16.12 -10.34
N GLN A 142 27.33 -17.39 -10.65
CA GLN A 142 27.46 -18.43 -9.64
C GLN A 142 28.71 -18.20 -8.78
N PRO A 143 28.59 -18.29 -7.43
CA PRO A 143 29.76 -18.19 -6.56
C PRO A 143 30.72 -19.36 -6.83
N SER A 144 32.02 -19.08 -6.86
CA SER A 144 33.04 -20.13 -7.02
C SER A 144 33.01 -21.06 -5.78
N PRO A 145 33.25 -22.38 -5.93
CA PRO A 145 33.12 -23.36 -4.86
C PRO A 145 34.06 -23.14 -3.65
N LYS A 146 35.02 -22.24 -3.75
CA LYS A 146 35.96 -21.86 -2.68
C LYS A 146 35.49 -20.64 -1.85
N GLN A 147 34.44 -19.93 -2.27
CA GLN A 147 33.95 -18.75 -1.58
C GLN A 147 32.86 -19.09 -0.54
N ASN A 148 32.90 -18.41 0.59
CA ASN A 148 31.86 -18.54 1.61
C ASN A 148 30.55 -17.93 1.09
N ILE A 149 29.67 -18.78 0.55
CA ILE A 149 28.42 -18.43 -0.14
C ILE A 149 27.59 -17.45 0.70
N TYR A 150 27.53 -17.67 2.01
CA TYR A 150 26.75 -16.83 2.93
C TYR A 150 27.27 -15.38 2.99
N LYS A 151 28.59 -15.18 3.11
CA LYS A 151 29.19 -13.83 3.14
C LYS A 151 29.04 -13.12 1.79
N TRP A 152 29.17 -13.87 0.71
CA TRP A 152 28.99 -13.34 -0.63
C TRP A 152 27.54 -12.88 -0.89
N LEU A 153 26.55 -13.71 -0.50
CA LEU A 153 25.12 -13.35 -0.62
C LEU A 153 24.78 -12.10 0.21
N MET A 154 25.24 -12.06 1.47
CA MET A 154 24.96 -10.92 2.35
C MET A 154 25.55 -9.61 1.79
N TRP A 155 26.76 -9.65 1.23
CA TRP A 155 27.39 -8.47 0.67
C TRP A 155 26.67 -7.96 -0.57
N ARG A 156 26.26 -8.86 -1.46
CA ARG A 156 25.47 -8.54 -2.65
C ARG A 156 24.09 -7.98 -2.30
N ARG A 157 23.42 -8.56 -1.32
CA ARG A 157 22.13 -8.05 -0.83
C ARG A 157 22.27 -6.61 -0.29
N ARG A 158 23.31 -6.33 0.47
CA ARG A 158 23.57 -4.96 0.99
C ARG A 158 23.78 -3.95 -0.13
N ILE A 159 24.57 -4.29 -1.14
CA ILE A 159 24.80 -3.41 -2.30
C ILE A 159 23.48 -3.14 -3.04
N LEU A 160 22.66 -4.17 -3.27
CA LEU A 160 21.38 -4.00 -3.94
C LEU A 160 20.42 -3.10 -3.15
N ILE A 161 20.32 -3.31 -1.84
CA ILE A 161 19.50 -2.46 -0.97
C ILE A 161 19.98 -1.01 -1.02
N SER A 162 21.28 -0.78 -0.92
CA SER A 162 21.85 0.57 -1.01
C SER A 162 21.60 1.21 -2.37
N ALA A 163 21.74 0.48 -3.47
CA ALA A 163 21.48 0.97 -4.81
C ALA A 163 19.99 1.31 -5.01
N LEU A 164 19.07 0.48 -4.49
CA LEU A 164 17.63 0.75 -4.56
C LEU A 164 17.24 1.97 -3.74
N ILE A 165 17.79 2.13 -2.53
CA ILE A 165 17.52 3.31 -1.69
C ILE A 165 18.07 4.58 -2.36
N LEU A 166 19.29 4.54 -2.91
CA LEU A 166 19.85 5.66 -3.64
C LEU A 166 19.02 6.02 -4.89
N SER A 167 18.51 5.01 -5.61
CA SER A 167 17.62 5.23 -6.75
C SER A 167 16.30 5.90 -6.32
N LEU A 168 15.76 5.51 -5.18
CA LEU A 168 14.54 6.12 -4.61
C LEU A 168 14.76 7.58 -4.18
N ILE A 169 15.94 7.91 -3.66
CA ILE A 169 16.29 9.28 -3.26
C ILE A 169 16.52 10.18 -4.48
N HIS A 170 16.91 9.58 -5.61
CA HIS A 170 17.22 10.34 -6.83
C HIS A 170 15.98 10.65 -7.70
N ILE A 171 14.85 10.00 -7.45
CA ILE A 171 13.56 10.27 -8.11
C ILE A 171 12.81 11.38 -7.39
#